data_ad3f25bb516db9b25e7f2fe8822645c1
#
_entry.id   ad3f25bb516db9b25e7f2fe8822645c1
#
_cell.length_a   1.000
_cell.length_b   1.000
_cell.length_c   1.000
_cell.angle_alpha   90.00
_cell.angle_beta   90.00
_cell.angle_gamma   90.00
#
_symmetry.space_group_name_H-M   'P 1'
#
loop_
_entity.id
_entity.type
_entity.pdbx_description
1 polymer ?
#
loop_
_entity_poly.entity_id
_entity_poly.type
_entity_poly.pdbx_seq_one_letter_code
_entity_poly.pdbx_strand_id
1 'polypeptide(L)'
;MIGWRQGEWVTLPDGAEVAALFPGPSLFETFALRGGRIACLGDHLNRLAAACPRLGLDPARLMLGSSSLAERWSAPLGGVLGRNTLTNAIVRLLVAPRGDGLATEWLTVRPLPATPSAIDLYQLTLRRDAPEWLPRPKSGPWKNSSDAWRELRAIADRPDAEGIQLDARGCLSEGVRSSLAWWDGACWNFPAVETGRLSGTAMAQLRGVLIQAGRPVRDVSWPGFPTSAESLLVLRSTFDGGAVLARSYHAEGRLAWQPTGPQAEATRALALLAAWRAQRCISFA
;
A
#
# COMPACT_ATOMS: atom_id res chain seq x y z
N MET A 1 -0.55 18.35 -13.73
CA MET A 1 -0.99 16.94 -13.90
C MET A 1 -2.44 16.90 -14.37
N ILE A 2 -2.79 16.02 -15.30
CA ILE A 2 -4.20 15.81 -15.73
C ILE A 2 -4.77 14.59 -15.01
N GLY A 3 -5.92 14.75 -14.41
CA GLY A 3 -6.72 13.67 -13.82
C GLY A 3 -8.01 13.44 -14.60
N TRP A 4 -8.70 12.35 -14.28
CA TRP A 4 -10.04 12.04 -14.76
C TRP A 4 -11.01 12.05 -13.56
N ARG A 5 -12.18 12.67 -13.75
CA ARG A 5 -13.25 12.74 -12.75
C ARG A 5 -14.58 12.49 -13.42
N GLN A 6 -15.21 11.34 -13.18
CA GLN A 6 -16.56 11.02 -13.65
C GLN A 6 -16.85 11.33 -15.14
N GLY A 7 -15.92 10.99 -16.02
CA GLY A 7 -16.06 11.26 -17.46
C GLY A 7 -15.36 12.53 -17.95
N GLU A 8 -14.94 13.42 -17.05
CA GLU A 8 -14.31 14.69 -17.37
C GLU A 8 -12.79 14.68 -17.13
N TRP A 9 -12.05 15.43 -17.95
CA TRP A 9 -10.63 15.68 -17.75
C TRP A 9 -10.45 16.94 -16.91
N VAL A 10 -9.63 16.82 -15.85
CA VAL A 10 -9.43 17.89 -14.88
C VAL A 10 -7.94 18.17 -14.75
N THR A 11 -7.57 19.45 -14.87
CA THR A 11 -6.21 19.91 -14.57
C THR A 11 -6.04 20.02 -13.05
N LEU A 12 -5.03 19.33 -12.53
CA LEU A 12 -4.64 19.37 -11.12
C LEU A 12 -3.34 20.16 -10.97
N PRO A 13 -3.17 20.95 -9.90
CA PRO A 13 -1.90 21.61 -9.61
C PRO A 13 -0.75 20.60 -9.54
N ASP A 14 0.44 20.99 -9.96
CA ASP A 14 1.63 20.15 -9.84
C ASP A 14 1.94 19.90 -8.37
N GLY A 15 2.22 18.64 -8.04
CA GLY A 15 2.47 18.23 -6.66
C GLY A 15 1.21 18.14 -5.77
N ALA A 16 0.01 18.47 -6.29
CA ALA A 16 -1.22 18.31 -5.52
C ALA A 16 -1.45 16.83 -5.22
N GLU A 17 -1.47 16.49 -3.94
CA GLU A 17 -2.07 15.23 -3.51
C GLU A 17 -3.58 15.35 -3.69
N VAL A 18 -4.18 14.41 -4.44
CA VAL A 18 -5.64 14.37 -4.64
C VAL A 18 -6.39 14.34 -3.31
N ALA A 19 -5.75 13.83 -2.26
CA ALA A 19 -6.23 13.89 -0.89
C ALA A 19 -6.50 15.31 -0.38
N ALA A 20 -5.69 16.28 -0.77
CA ALA A 20 -5.87 17.67 -0.37
C ALA A 20 -7.10 18.31 -1.05
N LEU A 21 -7.56 17.72 -2.15
CA LEU A 21 -8.77 18.17 -2.86
C LEU A 21 -10.07 17.67 -2.21
N PHE A 22 -9.96 16.72 -1.29
CA PHE A 22 -11.10 16.10 -0.60
C PHE A 22 -10.88 16.13 0.90
N PRO A 23 -11.23 17.22 1.58
CA PRO A 23 -11.12 17.32 3.03
C PRO A 23 -12.09 16.39 3.78
N GLY A 24 -13.09 15.86 3.08
CA GLY A 24 -14.09 14.95 3.62
C GLY A 24 -13.70 13.46 3.58
N PRO A 25 -14.59 12.60 4.10
CA PRO A 25 -14.39 11.15 4.06
C PRO A 25 -14.23 10.65 2.62
N SER A 26 -13.22 9.82 2.39
CA SER A 26 -12.99 9.21 1.07
C SER A 26 -12.29 7.87 1.22
N LEU A 27 -12.45 7.02 0.22
CA LEU A 27 -11.69 5.77 0.07
C LEU A 27 -10.75 5.90 -1.11
N PHE A 28 -9.62 5.19 -1.07
CA PHE A 28 -8.70 5.21 -2.21
C PHE A 28 -7.92 3.93 -2.35
N GLU A 29 -7.46 3.71 -3.58
CA GLU A 29 -6.48 2.68 -3.91
C GLU A 29 -5.27 3.29 -4.59
N THR A 30 -4.14 2.58 -4.46
CA THR A 30 -2.90 2.98 -5.11
C THR A 30 -2.20 1.73 -5.60
N PHE A 31 -1.91 1.67 -6.89
CA PHE A 31 -1.23 0.53 -7.52
C PHE A 31 -0.27 1.02 -8.60
N ALA A 32 0.65 0.15 -9.01
CA ALA A 32 1.59 0.44 -10.07
C ALA A 32 1.07 -0.08 -11.41
N LEU A 33 1.18 0.75 -12.45
CA LEU A 33 1.13 0.33 -13.83
C LEU A 33 2.57 0.26 -14.35
N ARG A 34 2.96 -0.89 -14.91
CA ARG A 34 4.28 -1.16 -15.47
C ARG A 34 4.11 -1.81 -16.85
N GLY A 35 4.68 -1.19 -17.87
CA GLY A 35 4.59 -1.70 -19.25
C GLY A 35 3.16 -2.02 -19.68
N GLY A 36 2.20 -1.13 -19.40
CA GLY A 36 0.79 -1.33 -19.71
C GLY A 36 0.06 -2.36 -18.83
N ARG A 37 0.68 -2.89 -17.77
CA ARG A 37 0.13 -3.97 -16.93
C ARG A 37 0.00 -3.56 -15.47
N ILE A 38 -1.10 -3.98 -14.84
CA ILE A 38 -1.34 -3.81 -13.40
C ILE A 38 -1.45 -5.19 -12.75
N ALA A 39 -0.58 -5.46 -11.79
CA ALA A 39 -0.60 -6.70 -11.03
C ALA A 39 -1.72 -6.66 -9.98
N CYS A 40 -2.52 -7.73 -9.92
CA CYS A 40 -3.51 -7.98 -8.87
C CYS A 40 -4.51 -6.82 -8.69
N LEU A 41 -4.94 -6.18 -9.77
CA LEU A 41 -5.92 -5.08 -9.71
C LEU A 41 -7.19 -5.49 -8.96
N GLY A 42 -7.65 -6.73 -9.15
CA GLY A 42 -8.83 -7.26 -8.45
C GLY A 42 -8.74 -7.17 -6.93
N ASP A 43 -7.57 -7.42 -6.32
CA ASP A 43 -7.39 -7.34 -4.86
C ASP A 43 -7.58 -5.90 -4.35
N HIS A 44 -7.11 -4.92 -5.13
CA HIS A 44 -7.30 -3.50 -4.82
C HIS A 44 -8.77 -3.11 -4.88
N LEU A 45 -9.46 -3.52 -5.94
CA LEU A 45 -10.86 -3.19 -6.14
C LEU A 45 -11.76 -3.90 -5.13
N ASN A 46 -11.46 -5.15 -4.79
CA ASN A 46 -12.19 -5.89 -3.75
C ASN A 46 -12.04 -5.20 -2.38
N ARG A 47 -10.83 -4.74 -2.03
CA ARG A 47 -10.62 -4.00 -0.77
C ARG A 47 -11.39 -2.69 -0.75
N LEU A 48 -11.38 -1.94 -1.85
CA LEU A 48 -12.15 -0.70 -1.99
C LEU A 48 -13.65 -0.96 -1.88
N ALA A 49 -14.16 -1.94 -2.62
CA ALA A 49 -15.58 -2.33 -2.60
C ALA A 49 -16.04 -2.75 -1.19
N ALA A 50 -15.23 -3.54 -0.48
CA ALA A 50 -15.53 -3.95 0.89
C ALA A 50 -15.60 -2.78 1.89
N ALA A 51 -14.94 -1.66 1.59
CA ALA A 51 -14.97 -0.47 2.44
C ALA A 51 -16.11 0.51 2.10
N CYS A 52 -16.66 0.45 0.88
CA CYS A 52 -17.70 1.38 0.40
C CYS A 52 -18.92 1.52 1.32
N PRO A 53 -19.50 0.44 1.87
CA PRO A 53 -20.66 0.54 2.76
C PRO A 53 -20.42 1.39 4.01
N ARG A 54 -19.17 1.51 4.47
CA ARG A 54 -18.79 2.34 5.63
C ARG A 54 -18.94 3.84 5.38
N LEU A 55 -18.97 4.24 4.12
CA LEU A 55 -19.26 5.60 3.69
C LEU A 55 -20.65 5.75 3.05
N GLY A 56 -21.54 4.76 3.22
CA GLY A 56 -22.86 4.76 2.62
C GLY A 56 -22.84 4.64 1.08
N LEU A 57 -21.77 4.10 0.51
CA LEU A 57 -21.60 3.92 -0.93
C LEU A 57 -21.98 2.50 -1.35
N ASP A 58 -22.72 2.40 -2.46
CA ASP A 58 -22.97 1.12 -3.13
C ASP A 58 -21.85 0.84 -4.16
N PRO A 59 -21.00 -0.17 -3.93
CA PRO A 59 -19.91 -0.48 -4.85
C PRO A 59 -20.40 -0.87 -6.25
N ALA A 60 -21.63 -1.38 -6.40
CA ALA A 60 -22.18 -1.73 -7.71
C ALA A 60 -22.45 -0.50 -8.60
N ARG A 61 -22.58 0.68 -8.00
CA ARG A 61 -22.78 1.95 -8.73
C ARG A 61 -21.46 2.65 -9.10
N LEU A 62 -20.34 2.13 -8.66
CA LEU A 62 -19.03 2.65 -9.02
C LEU A 62 -18.53 2.01 -10.32
N MET A 63 -17.56 2.64 -10.97
CA MET A 63 -16.83 2.00 -12.08
C MET A 63 -16.29 0.61 -11.72
N LEU A 64 -16.19 0.33 -10.43
CA LEU A 64 -15.78 -0.94 -9.85
C LEU A 64 -16.75 -2.10 -10.08
N GLY A 65 -18.04 -1.81 -10.25
CA GLY A 65 -19.14 -2.78 -10.19
C GLY A 65 -19.36 -3.61 -11.46
N SER A 66 -18.46 -3.61 -12.45
CA SER A 66 -18.71 -4.35 -13.69
C SER A 66 -17.82 -5.58 -13.85
N SER A 67 -18.38 -6.57 -14.55
CA SER A 67 -17.75 -7.83 -14.92
C SER A 67 -16.55 -7.70 -15.87
N SER A 68 -16.32 -6.52 -16.50
CA SER A 68 -15.19 -6.26 -17.39
C SER A 68 -14.42 -5.00 -16.96
N LEU A 69 -13.72 -5.10 -15.83
CA LEU A 69 -12.89 -4.02 -15.29
C LEU A 69 -11.90 -3.46 -16.32
N ALA A 70 -11.28 -4.33 -17.13
CA ALA A 70 -10.34 -3.92 -18.14
C ALA A 70 -10.97 -2.97 -19.16
N GLU A 71 -12.18 -3.26 -19.64
CA GLU A 71 -12.87 -2.44 -20.66
C GLU A 71 -13.27 -1.06 -20.13
N ARG A 72 -13.84 -0.99 -18.92
CA ARG A 72 -14.27 0.29 -18.33
C ARG A 72 -13.11 1.21 -17.95
N TRP A 73 -11.98 0.62 -17.59
CA TRP A 73 -10.80 1.36 -17.15
C TRP A 73 -9.83 1.70 -18.27
N SER A 74 -9.88 0.96 -19.41
CA SER A 74 -8.93 1.18 -20.51
C SER A 74 -9.00 2.59 -21.05
N ALA A 75 -10.17 3.11 -21.34
CA ALA A 75 -10.32 4.46 -21.89
C ALA A 75 -9.92 5.57 -20.89
N PRO A 76 -10.43 5.61 -19.63
CA PRO A 76 -10.01 6.60 -18.64
C PRO A 76 -8.53 6.48 -18.30
N LEU A 77 -8.02 5.28 -18.07
CA LEU A 77 -6.62 5.07 -17.70
C LEU A 77 -5.67 5.41 -18.86
N GLY A 78 -5.95 4.93 -20.07
CA GLY A 78 -5.18 5.26 -21.26
C GLY A 78 -5.18 6.77 -21.53
N GLY A 79 -6.35 7.41 -21.39
CA GLY A 79 -6.47 8.86 -21.54
C GLY A 79 -5.67 9.66 -20.50
N VAL A 80 -5.69 9.24 -19.20
CA VAL A 80 -4.89 9.90 -18.15
C VAL A 80 -3.40 9.69 -18.39
N LEU A 81 -2.97 8.50 -18.78
CA LEU A 81 -1.57 8.19 -19.09
C LEU A 81 -1.06 8.99 -20.27
N GLY A 82 -1.80 8.98 -21.40
CA GLY A 82 -1.43 9.71 -22.60
C GLY A 82 -1.30 11.22 -22.38
N ARG A 83 -2.26 11.83 -21.66
CA ARG A 83 -2.22 13.27 -21.34
C ARG A 83 -1.09 13.67 -20.39
N ASN A 84 -0.57 12.74 -19.62
CA ASN A 84 0.57 12.96 -18.74
C ASN A 84 1.88 12.38 -19.31
N THR A 85 1.87 11.83 -20.53
CA THR A 85 3.03 11.23 -21.20
C THR A 85 3.74 10.15 -20.35
N LEU A 86 2.96 9.30 -19.69
CA LEU A 86 3.47 8.26 -18.78
C LEU A 86 3.19 6.86 -19.34
N THR A 87 4.23 6.02 -19.39
CA THR A 87 4.14 4.58 -19.71
C THR A 87 4.20 3.70 -18.46
N ASN A 88 4.87 4.20 -17.42
CA ASN A 88 4.90 3.59 -16.09
C ASN A 88 4.40 4.61 -15.07
N ALA A 89 3.44 4.23 -14.25
CA ALA A 89 2.79 5.16 -13.36
C ALA A 89 2.41 4.53 -12.02
N ILE A 90 2.40 5.34 -10.97
CA ILE A 90 1.54 5.10 -9.82
C ILE A 90 0.15 5.61 -10.20
N VAL A 91 -0.81 4.73 -10.16
CA VAL A 91 -2.23 5.05 -10.38
C VAL A 91 -2.92 5.15 -9.03
N ARG A 92 -3.69 6.22 -8.83
CA ARG A 92 -4.56 6.38 -7.67
C ARG A 92 -6.01 6.49 -8.11
N LEU A 93 -6.83 5.61 -7.57
CA LEU A 93 -8.27 5.70 -7.61
C LEU A 93 -8.76 6.25 -6.28
N LEU A 94 -9.57 7.29 -6.29
CA LEU A 94 -10.21 7.85 -5.11
C LEU A 94 -11.73 7.87 -5.33
N VAL A 95 -12.48 7.54 -4.28
CA VAL A 95 -13.93 7.53 -4.24
C VAL A 95 -14.39 8.32 -3.03
N ALA A 96 -15.19 9.34 -3.25
CA ALA A 96 -15.75 10.20 -2.20
C ALA A 96 -17.27 10.28 -2.30
N PRO A 97 -18.01 10.24 -1.16
CA PRO A 97 -19.45 10.41 -1.16
C PRO A 97 -19.86 11.77 -1.71
N ARG A 98 -20.98 11.80 -2.43
CA ARG A 98 -21.72 13.01 -2.80
C ARG A 98 -22.98 13.12 -1.96
N GLY A 99 -23.46 14.34 -1.77
CA GLY A 99 -24.66 14.58 -0.98
C GLY A 99 -25.95 13.98 -1.58
N ASP A 100 -25.91 13.50 -2.83
CA ASP A 100 -27.02 12.86 -3.54
C ASP A 100 -27.02 11.31 -3.41
N GLY A 101 -26.19 10.75 -2.53
CA GLY A 101 -26.05 9.30 -2.35
C GLY A 101 -25.21 8.62 -3.43
N LEU A 102 -24.64 9.39 -4.35
CA LEU A 102 -23.70 8.92 -5.36
C LEU A 102 -22.26 9.12 -4.87
N ALA A 103 -21.31 8.64 -5.66
CA ALA A 103 -19.89 8.87 -5.42
C ALA A 103 -19.27 9.76 -6.49
N THR A 104 -18.25 10.51 -6.10
CA THR A 104 -17.30 11.09 -7.04
C THR A 104 -16.11 10.17 -7.14
N GLU A 105 -15.78 9.74 -8.34
CA GLU A 105 -14.62 8.90 -8.62
C GLU A 105 -13.55 9.74 -9.33
N TRP A 106 -12.29 9.59 -8.84
CA TRP A 106 -11.13 10.23 -9.42
C TRP A 106 -10.09 9.20 -9.78
N LEU A 107 -9.50 9.37 -10.96
CA LEU A 107 -8.34 8.62 -11.41
C LEU A 107 -7.20 9.60 -11.67
N THR A 108 -6.08 9.39 -10.99
CA THR A 108 -4.89 10.20 -11.17
C THR A 108 -3.66 9.32 -11.35
N VAL A 109 -2.66 9.85 -12.03
CA VAL A 109 -1.40 9.15 -12.25
C VAL A 109 -0.23 10.07 -11.91
N ARG A 110 0.88 9.47 -11.50
CA ARG A 110 2.16 10.16 -11.33
C ARG A 110 3.29 9.23 -11.73
N PRO A 111 4.48 9.73 -12.03
CA PRO A 111 5.63 8.89 -12.35
C PRO A 111 5.85 7.80 -11.31
N LEU A 112 6.14 6.58 -11.79
CA LEU A 112 6.47 5.46 -10.92
C LEU A 112 7.97 5.53 -10.61
N PRO A 113 8.36 5.71 -9.34
CA PRO A 113 9.75 5.68 -8.96
C PRO A 113 10.33 4.26 -9.09
N ALA A 114 11.63 4.16 -9.27
CA ALA A 114 12.32 2.88 -9.19
C ALA A 114 12.07 2.21 -7.84
N THR A 115 11.94 0.89 -7.84
CA THR A 115 11.88 0.11 -6.62
C THR A 115 13.30 0.05 -6.02
N PRO A 116 13.51 0.47 -4.76
CA PRO A 116 14.81 0.35 -4.13
C PRO A 116 15.19 -1.12 -3.94
N SER A 117 16.48 -1.43 -3.93
CA SER A 117 16.97 -2.79 -3.68
C SER A 117 16.73 -3.25 -2.24
N ALA A 118 16.76 -2.31 -1.29
CA ALA A 118 16.46 -2.55 0.12
C ALA A 118 16.00 -1.24 0.78
N ILE A 119 15.41 -1.33 1.97
CA ILE A 119 14.85 -0.20 2.72
C ILE A 119 15.50 -0.12 4.10
N ASP A 120 15.85 1.10 4.52
CA ASP A 120 16.17 1.40 5.92
C ASP A 120 14.91 1.85 6.65
N LEU A 121 14.72 1.30 7.85
CA LEU A 121 13.57 1.52 8.70
C LEU A 121 13.91 2.48 9.82
N TYR A 122 13.00 3.41 10.12
CA TYR A 122 13.16 4.40 11.19
C TYR A 122 11.95 4.38 12.10
N GLN A 123 12.16 4.16 13.39
CA GLN A 123 11.08 4.27 14.36
C GLN A 123 10.57 5.70 14.43
N LEU A 124 9.27 5.87 14.29
CA LEU A 124 8.61 7.15 14.49
C LEU A 124 8.12 7.30 15.93
N THR A 125 8.07 8.53 16.41
CA THR A 125 7.44 8.87 17.68
C THR A 125 5.92 8.86 17.55
N LEU A 126 5.41 9.26 16.37
CA LEU A 126 4.00 9.25 16.08
C LEU A 126 3.46 7.82 16.03
N ARG A 127 2.55 7.53 16.94
CA ARG A 127 1.87 6.23 17.02
C ARG A 127 0.79 6.11 15.96
N ARG A 128 0.54 4.85 15.56
CA ARG A 128 -0.62 4.54 14.74
C ARG A 128 -1.89 4.79 15.53
N ASP A 129 -2.79 5.62 14.99
CA ASP A 129 -4.08 5.87 15.61
C ASP A 129 -4.94 4.60 15.64
N ALA A 130 -5.73 4.44 16.69
CA ALA A 130 -6.73 3.37 16.75
C ALA A 130 -7.79 3.62 15.66
N PRO A 131 -8.08 2.64 14.80
CA PRO A 131 -9.12 2.82 13.80
C PRO A 131 -10.51 2.66 14.43
N GLU A 132 -11.45 3.42 13.91
CA GLU A 132 -12.86 3.26 14.26
C GLU A 132 -13.39 1.87 13.83
N TRP A 133 -12.84 1.33 12.74
CA TRP A 133 -13.23 0.02 12.20
C TRP A 133 -12.03 -0.89 11.97
N LEU A 134 -12.23 -2.19 12.26
CA LEU A 134 -11.31 -3.25 11.90
C LEU A 134 -11.97 -4.23 10.92
N PRO A 135 -11.27 -4.66 9.88
CA PRO A 135 -9.96 -4.16 9.45
C PRO A 135 -10.04 -2.70 8.98
N ARG A 136 -8.94 -1.95 9.19
CA ARG A 136 -8.85 -0.54 8.81
C ARG A 136 -9.10 -0.36 7.31
N PRO A 137 -10.05 0.51 6.90
CA PRO A 137 -10.21 0.89 5.50
C PRO A 137 -9.05 1.77 5.03
N LYS A 138 -8.78 1.74 3.73
CA LYS A 138 -7.83 2.68 3.12
C LYS A 138 -8.56 3.98 2.80
N SER A 139 -8.67 4.85 3.80
CA SER A 139 -9.54 6.04 3.77
C SER A 139 -8.77 7.34 4.01
N GLY A 140 -9.29 8.44 3.50
CA GLY A 140 -8.92 9.82 3.85
C GLY A 140 -9.94 10.44 4.82
N PRO A 141 -9.61 11.57 5.46
CA PRO A 141 -8.34 12.26 5.43
C PRO A 141 -7.24 11.49 6.19
N TRP A 142 -5.99 11.55 5.67
CA TRP A 142 -4.86 10.76 6.21
C TRP A 142 -3.99 11.55 7.19
N LYS A 143 -4.58 12.25 8.12
CA LYS A 143 -3.80 13.11 9.03
C LYS A 143 -2.65 12.35 9.69
N ASN A 144 -2.93 11.19 10.28
CA ASN A 144 -1.90 10.36 10.91
C ASN A 144 -0.80 9.94 9.94
N SER A 145 -1.15 9.46 8.74
CA SER A 145 -0.14 9.05 7.74
C SER A 145 0.62 10.24 7.15
N SER A 146 -0.02 11.40 6.99
CA SER A 146 0.65 12.62 6.52
C SER A 146 1.62 13.17 7.55
N ASP A 147 1.25 13.16 8.82
CA ASP A 147 2.11 13.59 9.92
C ASP A 147 3.29 12.61 10.10
N ALA A 148 3.03 11.30 10.04
CA ALA A 148 4.06 10.27 10.06
C ALA A 148 5.04 10.40 8.87
N TRP A 149 4.52 10.73 7.68
CA TRP A 149 5.36 11.00 6.52
C TRP A 149 6.25 12.24 6.71
N ARG A 150 5.70 13.30 7.31
CA ARG A 150 6.47 14.53 7.61
C ARG A 150 7.57 14.24 8.64
N GLU A 151 7.27 13.47 9.70
CA GLU A 151 8.25 13.04 10.69
C GLU A 151 9.37 12.21 10.04
N LEU A 152 9.03 11.21 9.19
CA LEU A 152 10.04 10.43 8.47
C LEU A 152 10.94 11.32 7.61
N ARG A 153 10.38 12.29 6.89
CA ARG A 153 11.14 13.21 6.03
C ARG A 153 12.11 14.08 6.83
N ALA A 154 11.75 14.44 8.05
CA ALA A 154 12.65 15.17 8.94
C ALA A 154 13.80 14.31 9.47
N ILE A 155 13.59 12.97 9.58
CA ILE A 155 14.62 12.02 10.03
C ILE A 155 15.49 11.55 8.86
N ALA A 156 14.86 11.20 7.73
CA ALA A 156 15.53 10.57 6.59
C ALA A 156 14.80 10.92 5.28
N ASP A 157 15.25 11.99 4.61
CA ASP A 157 14.70 12.44 3.33
C ASP A 157 15.34 11.73 2.14
N ARG A 158 15.04 10.45 1.98
CA ARG A 158 15.54 9.62 0.88
C ARG A 158 14.53 8.54 0.46
N PRO A 159 14.57 8.08 -0.81
CA PRO A 159 13.54 7.19 -1.36
C PRO A 159 13.56 5.77 -0.75
N ASP A 160 14.69 5.32 -0.25
CA ASP A 160 14.90 4.02 0.40
C ASP A 160 14.72 4.05 1.92
N ALA A 161 14.03 5.08 2.46
CA ALA A 161 13.63 5.16 3.86
C ALA A 161 12.14 4.86 4.04
N GLU A 162 11.81 4.18 5.17
CA GLU A 162 10.44 3.93 5.61
C GLU A 162 10.30 4.16 7.10
N GLY A 163 9.26 4.88 7.50
CA GLY A 163 8.93 5.11 8.90
C GLY A 163 8.11 3.96 9.47
N ILE A 164 8.43 3.53 10.68
CA ILE A 164 7.74 2.45 11.40
C ILE A 164 6.88 3.05 12.50
N GLN A 165 5.61 2.72 12.49
CA GLN A 165 4.66 3.11 13.53
C GLN A 165 4.33 1.92 14.43
N LEU A 166 4.35 2.17 15.73
CA LEU A 166 3.77 1.27 16.73
C LEU A 166 2.35 1.75 17.06
N ASP A 167 1.49 0.85 17.52
CA ASP A 167 0.17 1.23 18.03
C ASP A 167 0.25 1.91 19.41
N ALA A 168 -0.89 2.29 19.97
CA ALA A 168 -0.96 2.95 21.29
C ALA A 168 -0.43 2.07 22.44
N ARG A 169 -0.44 0.74 22.27
CA ARG A 169 0.08 -0.24 23.25
C ARG A 169 1.58 -0.49 23.07
N GLY A 170 2.21 0.13 22.06
CA GLY A 170 3.61 -0.10 21.72
C GLY A 170 3.85 -1.34 20.86
N CYS A 171 2.83 -1.96 20.27
CA CYS A 171 2.99 -3.09 19.38
C CYS A 171 3.29 -2.62 17.94
N LEU A 172 4.13 -3.39 17.21
CA LEU A 172 4.41 -3.14 15.81
C LEU A 172 3.12 -3.14 14.98
N SER A 173 2.87 -2.06 14.27
CA SER A 173 1.69 -1.92 13.42
C SER A 173 2.06 -2.02 11.93
N GLU A 174 2.57 -0.98 11.36
CA GLU A 174 2.90 -0.92 9.92
C GLU A 174 3.94 0.16 9.62
N GLY A 175 4.41 0.21 8.38
CA GLY A 175 5.13 1.36 7.86
C GLY A 175 4.20 2.49 7.45
N VAL A 176 4.71 3.71 7.31
CA VAL A 176 3.91 4.88 6.88
C VAL A 176 3.19 4.62 5.56
N ARG A 177 3.84 3.90 4.64
CA ARG A 177 3.30 3.58 3.30
C ARG A 177 3.38 2.09 2.96
N SER A 178 3.78 1.24 3.91
CA SER A 178 4.06 -0.18 3.70
C SER A 178 3.48 -1.04 4.79
N SER A 179 3.26 -2.31 4.47
CA SER A 179 3.09 -3.36 5.47
C SER A 179 4.42 -4.05 5.72
N LEU A 180 4.51 -4.82 6.80
CA LEU A 180 5.70 -5.52 7.22
C LEU A 180 5.42 -7.01 7.39
N ALA A 181 6.45 -7.83 7.15
CA ALA A 181 6.47 -9.23 7.54
C ALA A 181 7.90 -9.60 7.94
N TRP A 182 8.07 -10.47 8.93
CA TRP A 182 9.41 -10.90 9.34
C TRP A 182 9.48 -12.41 9.59
N TRP A 183 10.64 -12.96 9.33
CA TRP A 183 10.99 -14.35 9.61
C TRP A 183 11.79 -14.42 10.92
N ASP A 184 11.37 -15.27 11.86
CA ASP A 184 12.01 -15.43 13.17
C ASP A 184 12.83 -16.70 13.31
N GLY A 185 13.17 -17.34 12.17
CA GLY A 185 13.85 -18.63 12.12
C GLY A 185 12.91 -19.84 12.03
N ALA A 186 11.63 -19.67 12.37
CA ALA A 186 10.65 -20.75 12.39
C ALA A 186 9.34 -20.40 11.66
N CYS A 187 8.91 -19.15 11.72
CA CYS A 187 7.60 -18.71 11.25
C CYS A 187 7.66 -17.33 10.59
N TRP A 188 6.85 -17.13 9.57
CA TRP A 188 6.55 -15.79 9.04
C TRP A 188 5.52 -15.09 9.93
N ASN A 189 5.90 -13.96 10.45
CA ASN A 189 5.07 -13.16 11.34
C ASN A 189 4.55 -11.93 10.60
N PHE A 190 3.30 -11.59 10.86
CA PHE A 190 2.61 -10.41 10.34
C PHE A 190 2.04 -9.62 11.52
N PRO A 191 2.11 -8.28 11.54
CA PRO A 191 1.41 -7.51 12.56
C PRO A 191 -0.09 -7.88 12.57
N ALA A 192 -0.66 -8.09 13.74
CA ALA A 192 -2.07 -8.43 13.90
C ALA A 192 -2.98 -7.25 13.51
N VAL A 193 -4.21 -7.53 13.08
CA VAL A 193 -5.16 -6.49 12.65
C VAL A 193 -5.51 -5.51 13.77
N GLU A 194 -5.49 -5.97 15.02
CA GLU A 194 -5.76 -5.20 16.24
C GLU A 194 -4.72 -4.11 16.52
N THR A 195 -3.57 -4.13 15.85
CA THR A 195 -2.57 -3.03 15.89
C THR A 195 -3.00 -1.80 15.08
N GLY A 196 -4.18 -1.86 14.44
CA GLY A 196 -4.70 -0.78 13.61
C GLY A 196 -4.04 -0.66 12.24
N ARG A 197 -3.25 -1.67 11.82
CA ARG A 197 -2.65 -1.71 10.50
C ARG A 197 -3.70 -1.77 9.38
N LEU A 198 -3.32 -1.30 8.22
CA LEU A 198 -4.08 -1.51 7.00
C LEU A 198 -4.04 -2.99 6.59
N SER A 199 -5.13 -3.52 6.04
CA SER A 199 -5.12 -4.79 5.30
C SER A 199 -4.44 -4.59 3.93
N GLY A 200 -3.09 -4.56 3.94
CA GLY A 200 -2.28 -4.34 2.75
C GLY A 200 -2.46 -5.44 1.71
N THR A 201 -2.71 -5.09 0.44
CA THR A 201 -2.88 -6.07 -0.64
C THR A 201 -1.62 -6.91 -0.84
N ALA A 202 -0.43 -6.28 -0.91
CA ALA A 202 0.83 -7.02 -1.04
C ALA A 202 1.11 -7.94 0.16
N MET A 203 0.70 -7.54 1.37
CA MET A 203 0.83 -8.37 2.56
C MET A 203 -0.11 -9.58 2.52
N ALA A 204 -1.37 -9.39 2.13
CA ALA A 204 -2.33 -10.48 1.97
C ALA A 204 -1.86 -11.48 0.91
N GLN A 205 -1.30 -10.97 -0.20
CA GLN A 205 -0.71 -11.78 -1.26
C GLN A 205 0.48 -12.61 -0.76
N LEU A 206 1.44 -11.98 -0.06
CA LEU A 206 2.58 -12.70 0.52
C LEU A 206 2.12 -13.79 1.48
N ARG A 207 1.19 -13.46 2.38
CA ARG A 207 0.64 -14.43 3.34
C ARG A 207 -0.01 -15.62 2.63
N GLY A 208 -0.79 -15.35 1.58
CA GLY A 208 -1.44 -16.40 0.77
C GLY A 208 -0.44 -17.33 0.09
N VAL A 209 0.59 -16.79 -0.56
CA VAL A 209 1.60 -17.62 -1.26
C VAL A 209 2.47 -18.42 -0.28
N LEU A 210 2.76 -17.88 0.90
CA LEU A 210 3.48 -18.61 1.93
C LEU A 210 2.69 -19.81 2.46
N ILE A 211 1.39 -19.61 2.73
CA ILE A 211 0.49 -20.72 3.12
C ILE A 211 0.42 -21.79 2.03
N GLN A 212 0.24 -21.39 0.76
CA GLN A 212 0.22 -22.32 -0.37
C GLN A 212 1.53 -23.09 -0.53
N ALA A 213 2.66 -22.48 -0.16
CA ALA A 213 3.98 -23.11 -0.16
C ALA A 213 4.27 -23.92 1.12
N GLY A 214 3.28 -24.14 1.99
CA GLY A 214 3.44 -24.89 3.24
C GLY A 214 4.33 -24.19 4.28
N ARG A 215 4.52 -22.87 4.16
CA ARG A 215 5.34 -22.12 5.13
C ARG A 215 4.48 -21.71 6.34
N PRO A 216 4.99 -21.88 7.56
CA PRO A 216 4.26 -21.46 8.75
C PRO A 216 4.10 -19.93 8.79
N VAL A 217 2.88 -19.47 9.05
CA VAL A 217 2.53 -18.04 9.14
C VAL A 217 1.66 -17.77 10.35
N ARG A 218 1.82 -16.62 10.98
CA ARG A 218 0.95 -16.16 12.08
C ARG A 218 0.79 -14.65 12.08
N ASP A 219 -0.34 -14.18 12.60
CA ASP A 219 -0.58 -12.78 12.92
C ASP A 219 -0.28 -12.57 14.41
N VAL A 220 0.44 -11.49 14.77
CA VAL A 220 0.95 -11.28 16.12
C VAL A 220 0.96 -9.80 16.51
N SER A 221 0.49 -9.49 17.71
CA SER A 221 0.69 -8.19 18.36
C SER A 221 2.07 -8.19 19.05
N TRP A 222 3.11 -7.87 18.28
CA TRP A 222 4.50 -7.92 18.75
C TRP A 222 4.89 -6.63 19.45
N PRO A 223 5.35 -6.66 20.72
CA PRO A 223 5.76 -5.46 21.44
C PRO A 223 7.07 -4.90 20.86
N GLY A 224 7.05 -3.61 20.50
CA GLY A 224 8.18 -2.94 19.87
C GLY A 224 8.50 -3.47 18.47
N PHE A 225 9.75 -3.32 18.04
CA PHE A 225 10.28 -3.86 16.80
C PHE A 225 10.89 -5.26 17.04
N PRO A 226 10.70 -6.23 16.14
CA PRO A 226 11.24 -7.59 16.30
C PRO A 226 12.75 -7.65 16.03
N THR A 227 13.57 -7.22 16.99
CA THR A 227 15.04 -7.17 16.86
C THR A 227 15.67 -8.56 16.76
N SER A 228 14.95 -9.63 17.10
CA SER A 228 15.36 -11.02 16.91
C SER A 228 15.02 -11.58 15.52
N ALA A 229 14.40 -10.81 14.65
CA ALA A 229 14.07 -11.25 13.30
C ALA A 229 15.35 -11.56 12.50
N GLU A 230 15.40 -12.72 11.85
CA GLU A 230 16.50 -13.07 10.93
C GLU A 230 16.42 -12.25 9.65
N SER A 231 15.19 -11.96 9.19
CA SER A 231 14.94 -11.12 8.03
C SER A 231 13.60 -10.42 8.13
N LEU A 232 13.47 -9.29 7.43
CA LEU A 232 12.25 -8.51 7.38
C LEU A 232 11.97 -8.02 5.97
N LEU A 233 10.71 -8.08 5.55
CA LEU A 233 10.21 -7.60 4.28
C LEU A 233 9.36 -6.34 4.46
N VAL A 234 9.58 -5.37 3.58
CA VAL A 234 8.77 -4.17 3.41
C VAL A 234 7.89 -4.37 2.18
N LEU A 235 6.57 -4.35 2.36
CA LEU A 235 5.60 -4.71 1.35
C LEU A 235 4.82 -3.49 0.86
N ARG A 236 4.86 -3.24 -0.45
CA ARG A 236 4.05 -2.20 -1.13
C ARG A 236 3.55 -2.73 -2.46
N SER A 237 2.29 -2.47 -2.77
CA SER A 237 1.72 -2.81 -4.09
C SER A 237 2.44 -2.11 -5.26
N THR A 238 3.11 -0.99 -4.98
CA THR A 238 3.86 -0.20 -5.97
C THR A 238 5.31 -0.63 -6.15
N PHE A 239 5.83 -1.54 -5.34
CA PHE A 239 7.13 -2.15 -5.58
C PHE A 239 7.06 -3.18 -6.70
N ASP A 240 8.14 -3.31 -7.45
CA ASP A 240 8.31 -4.44 -8.35
C ASP A 240 8.34 -5.73 -7.53
N GLY A 241 7.59 -6.74 -7.96
CA GLY A 241 7.39 -7.95 -7.14
C GLY A 241 6.55 -7.76 -5.87
N GLY A 242 6.25 -6.53 -5.42
CA GLY A 242 5.38 -6.25 -4.28
C GLY A 242 6.08 -6.13 -2.94
N ALA A 243 7.35 -6.49 -2.83
CA ALA A 243 8.13 -6.42 -1.59
C ALA A 243 9.62 -6.23 -1.84
N VAL A 244 10.34 -5.73 -0.84
CA VAL A 244 11.81 -5.64 -0.79
C VAL A 244 12.30 -6.00 0.61
N LEU A 245 13.60 -6.29 0.74
CA LEU A 245 14.25 -6.53 2.03
C LEU A 245 14.38 -5.25 2.84
N ALA A 246 14.24 -5.34 4.16
CA ALA A 246 14.74 -4.32 5.05
C ALA A 246 16.26 -4.53 5.24
N ARG A 247 17.02 -3.44 5.17
CA ARG A 247 18.48 -3.41 5.34
C ARG A 247 18.87 -3.15 6.79
N SER A 248 18.16 -2.25 7.44
CA SER A 248 18.42 -1.83 8.80
C SER A 248 17.17 -1.30 9.49
N TYR A 249 17.21 -1.22 10.81
CA TYR A 249 16.24 -0.50 11.61
C TYR A 249 16.93 0.42 12.61
N HIS A 250 16.48 1.66 12.67
CA HIS A 250 17.02 2.70 13.53
C HIS A 250 15.94 3.16 14.52
N ALA A 251 16.31 3.18 15.80
CA ALA A 251 15.50 3.71 16.89
C ALA A 251 16.32 4.77 17.63
N GLU A 252 15.71 5.89 17.99
CA GLU A 252 16.36 6.99 18.74
C GLU A 252 17.71 7.44 18.11
N GLY A 253 17.75 7.47 16.77
CA GLY A 253 18.93 7.85 16.01
C GLY A 253 20.06 6.80 15.98
N ARG A 254 19.85 5.59 16.52
CA ARG A 254 20.84 4.52 16.59
C ARG A 254 20.41 3.30 15.80
N LEU A 255 21.37 2.58 15.21
CA LEU A 255 21.13 1.28 14.61
C LEU A 255 20.72 0.29 15.70
N ALA A 256 19.50 -0.24 15.60
CA ALA A 256 18.92 -1.17 16.57
C ALA A 256 18.79 -2.60 16.01
N TRP A 257 18.77 -2.74 14.67
CA TRP A 257 18.70 -4.04 14.01
C TRP A 257 19.25 -3.97 12.58
N GLN A 258 19.91 -5.04 12.19
CA GLN A 258 20.23 -5.38 10.80
C GLN A 258 20.28 -6.91 10.67
N PRO A 259 20.07 -7.47 9.47
CA PRO A 259 20.23 -8.91 9.25
C PRO A 259 21.66 -9.36 9.60
N THR A 260 21.78 -10.45 10.34
CA THR A 260 23.08 -10.99 10.79
C THR A 260 23.55 -12.21 10.01
N GLY A 261 22.73 -12.70 9.05
CA GLY A 261 23.00 -13.90 8.30
C GLY A 261 22.38 -13.93 6.91
N PRO A 262 22.47 -15.08 6.22
CA PRO A 262 21.88 -15.29 4.92
C PRO A 262 20.36 -15.09 4.96
N GLN A 263 19.82 -14.28 4.06
CA GLN A 263 18.38 -14.02 3.97
C GLN A 263 17.69 -14.99 2.99
N ALA A 264 18.05 -16.27 3.03
CA ALA A 264 17.59 -17.28 2.07
C ALA A 264 16.06 -17.44 2.08
N GLU A 265 15.44 -17.43 3.27
CA GLU A 265 14.00 -17.57 3.39
C GLU A 265 13.25 -16.32 2.87
N ALA A 266 13.75 -15.13 3.17
CA ALA A 266 13.20 -13.89 2.64
C ALA A 266 13.36 -13.80 1.11
N THR A 267 14.51 -14.20 0.57
CA THR A 267 14.72 -14.27 -0.88
C THR A 267 13.76 -15.24 -1.55
N ARG A 268 13.50 -16.40 -0.94
CA ARG A 268 12.50 -17.35 -1.43
C ARG A 268 11.08 -16.75 -1.40
N ALA A 269 10.70 -16.09 -0.31
CA ALA A 269 9.41 -15.44 -0.17
C ALA A 269 9.20 -14.33 -1.22
N LEU A 270 10.23 -13.53 -1.50
CA LEU A 270 10.21 -12.52 -2.57
C LEU A 270 9.99 -13.16 -3.94
N ALA A 271 10.70 -14.24 -4.26
CA ALA A 271 10.55 -14.95 -5.53
C ALA A 271 9.14 -15.54 -5.69
N LEU A 272 8.58 -16.15 -4.65
CA LEU A 272 7.22 -16.69 -4.65
C LEU A 272 6.19 -15.57 -4.89
N LEU A 273 6.30 -14.46 -4.18
CA LEU A 273 5.40 -13.33 -4.34
C LEU A 273 5.47 -12.73 -5.74
N ALA A 274 6.67 -12.50 -6.26
CA ALA A 274 6.89 -11.94 -7.59
C ALA A 274 6.30 -12.84 -8.68
N ALA A 275 6.55 -14.16 -8.63
CA ALA A 275 6.01 -15.15 -9.57
C ALA A 275 4.48 -15.19 -9.52
N TRP A 276 3.90 -15.18 -8.33
CA TRP A 276 2.45 -15.19 -8.13
C TRP A 276 1.80 -13.93 -8.70
N ARG A 277 2.40 -12.76 -8.49
CA ARG A 277 1.91 -11.47 -9.01
C ARG A 277 2.01 -11.37 -10.52
N ALA A 278 3.09 -11.88 -11.11
CA ALA A 278 3.30 -11.88 -12.57
C ALA A 278 2.19 -12.63 -13.32
N GLN A 279 1.67 -13.71 -12.73
CA GLN A 279 0.57 -14.51 -13.30
C GLN A 279 -0.81 -13.80 -13.21
N ARG A 280 -0.93 -12.74 -12.41
CA ARG A 280 -2.19 -12.03 -12.11
C ARG A 280 -2.17 -10.58 -12.57
N CYS A 281 -1.51 -10.33 -13.69
CA CYS A 281 -1.49 -9.02 -14.32
C CYS A 281 -2.66 -8.86 -15.30
N ILE A 282 -3.32 -7.71 -15.22
CA ILE A 282 -4.28 -7.27 -16.23
C ILE A 282 -3.57 -6.29 -17.16
N SER A 283 -3.68 -6.51 -18.46
CA SER A 283 -3.13 -5.62 -19.50
C SER A 283 -4.15 -4.54 -19.87
N PHE A 284 -3.65 -3.32 -20.03
CA PHE A 284 -4.38 -2.18 -20.57
C PHE A 284 -3.67 -1.80 -21.87
N ALA A 285 -4.36 -2.00 -22.98
CA ALA A 285 -3.87 -1.66 -24.32
C ALA A 285 -3.96 -0.14 -24.57
#